data_de200e2f151017c23dd74f2d7172b1b3
#
_entry.id   de200e2f151017c23dd74f2d7172b1b3
#
_cell.length_a   1.000
_cell.length_b   1.000
_cell.length_c   1.000
_cell.angle_alpha   90.00
_cell.angle_beta   90.00
_cell.angle_gamma   90.00
#
_symmetry.space_group_name_H-M   'P 1'
#
loop_
_entity.id
_entity.type
_entity.pdbx_description
1 polymer ?
#
loop_
_entity_poly.entity_id
_entity_poly.type
_entity_poly.pdbx_seq_one_letter_code
_entity_poly.pdbx_strand_id
1 'polypeptide(L)'
;FTLPMPMLDMVVSYQQSEVGELVNEMAEETFLETLDAARFENELLRTAILYLGTMYGMDPDGGLGFLLPLFFHRLLHASIISNGSHQLAGSLARFANNHGVTFERAAPVVKVLCDGTQAVGVRLAGGDEVFAKKVITTTNPQTTFLELVGEDACNQASPSLVEQTKAWEWESTSTLNVHYALDRRPEHTAAEFDPAADRALVKIMGVETVDDL
;
A
#
# COMPACT_ATOMS: atom_id res chain seq x y z
N PHE A 1 18.37 17.10 20.10
CA PHE A 1 17.95 15.73 19.76
C PHE A 1 16.98 15.28 20.85
N THR A 2 15.68 15.35 20.59
CA THR A 2 14.68 14.69 21.44
C THR A 2 14.68 13.21 21.10
N LEU A 3 14.76 12.35 22.10
CA LEU A 3 14.58 10.92 21.92
C LEU A 3 13.20 10.67 21.30
N PRO A 4 13.08 9.74 20.33
CA PRO A 4 11.78 9.40 19.77
C PRO A 4 10.85 8.94 20.89
N MET A 5 9.66 9.53 20.95
CA MET A 5 8.61 9.14 21.89
C MET A 5 8.27 7.65 21.61
N PRO A 6 8.08 6.81 22.64
CA PRO A 6 7.60 5.46 22.44
C PRO A 6 6.32 5.46 21.62
N MET A 7 6.18 4.51 20.73
CA MET A 7 5.05 4.45 19.77
C MET A 7 3.69 4.53 20.49
N LEU A 8 3.55 3.83 21.61
CA LEU A 8 2.33 3.84 22.42
C LEU A 8 2.00 5.24 22.94
N ASP A 9 3.00 5.95 23.49
CA ASP A 9 2.81 7.31 24.02
C ASP A 9 2.46 8.29 22.89
N MET A 10 3.00 8.08 21.69
CA MET A 10 2.68 8.87 20.51
C MET A 10 1.23 8.65 20.07
N VAL A 11 0.74 7.40 20.05
CA VAL A 11 -0.65 7.06 19.71
C VAL A 11 -1.60 7.64 20.75
N VAL A 12 -1.32 7.47 22.04
CA VAL A 12 -2.17 8.00 23.13
C VAL A 12 -2.20 9.53 23.08
N SER A 13 -1.04 10.17 22.91
CA SER A 13 -0.96 11.63 22.79
C SER A 13 -1.72 12.17 21.57
N TYR A 14 -1.67 11.44 20.44
CA TYR A 14 -2.45 11.77 19.25
C TYR A 14 -3.94 11.65 19.50
N GLN A 15 -4.40 10.52 20.07
CA GLN A 15 -5.82 10.29 20.36
C GLN A 15 -6.42 11.30 21.34
N GLN A 16 -5.59 11.85 22.24
CA GLN A 16 -5.99 12.88 23.20
C GLN A 16 -5.84 14.31 22.66
N SER A 17 -5.37 14.50 21.44
CA SER A 17 -5.24 15.80 20.83
C SER A 17 -6.53 16.23 20.12
N GLU A 18 -6.76 17.55 20.00
CA GLU A 18 -7.88 18.08 19.19
C GLU A 18 -7.87 17.56 17.75
N VAL A 19 -6.69 17.30 17.19
CA VAL A 19 -6.55 16.73 15.84
C VAL A 19 -6.97 15.25 15.84
N GLY A 20 -6.63 14.50 16.88
CA GLY A 20 -7.03 13.10 17.02
C GLY A 20 -8.55 12.94 17.19
N GLU A 21 -9.17 13.82 17.97
CA GLU A 21 -10.62 13.86 18.12
C GLU A 21 -11.30 14.16 16.78
N LEU A 22 -10.84 15.19 16.06
CA LEU A 22 -11.36 15.57 14.75
C LEU A 22 -11.21 14.44 13.73
N VAL A 23 -10.04 13.77 13.68
CA VAL A 23 -9.81 12.65 12.77
C VAL A 23 -10.72 11.46 13.11
N ASN A 24 -10.94 11.18 14.40
CA ASN A 24 -11.85 10.11 14.80
C ASN A 24 -13.30 10.42 14.42
N GLU A 25 -13.75 11.68 14.55
CA GLU A 25 -15.09 12.10 14.12
C GLU A 25 -15.26 11.96 12.60
N MET A 26 -14.24 12.29 11.83
CA MET A 26 -14.27 12.23 10.37
C MET A 26 -13.86 10.86 9.79
N ALA A 27 -13.40 9.93 10.62
CA ALA A 27 -12.87 8.66 10.13
C ALA A 27 -13.94 7.74 9.53
N GLU A 28 -15.20 7.94 9.91
CA GLU A 28 -16.34 7.19 9.39
C GLU A 28 -16.92 7.79 8.11
N GLU A 29 -16.58 9.05 7.78
CA GLU A 29 -17.03 9.66 6.53
C GLU A 29 -16.45 8.91 5.34
N THR A 30 -17.30 8.56 4.39
CA THR A 30 -16.87 7.93 3.15
C THR A 30 -16.28 8.94 2.17
N PHE A 31 -15.57 8.46 1.17
CA PHE A 31 -15.10 9.31 0.06
C PHE A 31 -16.27 9.99 -0.67
N LEU A 32 -17.35 9.24 -0.85
CA LEU A 32 -18.55 9.73 -1.50
C LEU A 32 -19.19 10.86 -0.72
N GLU A 33 -19.37 10.67 0.59
CA GLU A 33 -19.93 11.71 1.48
C GLU A 33 -19.07 12.97 1.53
N THR A 34 -17.74 12.82 1.59
CA THR A 34 -16.80 13.96 1.55
C THR A 34 -16.92 14.75 0.25
N LEU A 35 -17.09 14.08 -0.89
CA LEU A 35 -17.29 14.75 -2.18
C LEU A 35 -18.66 15.40 -2.30
N ASP A 36 -19.69 14.77 -1.76
CA ASP A 36 -21.04 15.33 -1.72
C ASP A 36 -21.10 16.58 -0.84
N ALA A 37 -20.39 16.57 0.29
CA ALA A 37 -20.22 17.76 1.13
C ALA A 37 -19.49 18.91 0.41
N ALA A 38 -18.54 18.59 -0.47
CA ALA A 38 -17.83 19.55 -1.31
C ALA A 38 -18.67 20.13 -2.45
N ARG A 39 -19.88 19.58 -2.69
CA ARG A 39 -20.87 20.08 -3.64
C ARG A 39 -20.35 20.27 -5.07
N PHE A 40 -19.72 19.24 -5.61
CA PHE A 40 -19.34 19.24 -7.03
C PHE A 40 -20.61 19.20 -7.91
N GLU A 41 -20.77 20.20 -8.76
CA GLU A 41 -21.92 20.30 -9.69
C GLU A 41 -21.73 19.40 -10.93
N ASN A 42 -20.49 19.08 -11.27
CA ASN A 42 -20.15 18.29 -12.45
C ASN A 42 -19.90 16.83 -12.06
N GLU A 43 -20.81 15.96 -12.48
CA GLU A 43 -20.76 14.52 -12.19
C GLU A 43 -19.48 13.86 -12.73
N LEU A 44 -19.05 14.22 -13.93
CA LEU A 44 -17.84 13.66 -14.53
C LEU A 44 -16.58 14.02 -13.72
N LEU A 45 -16.50 15.24 -13.20
CA LEU A 45 -15.41 15.66 -12.33
C LEU A 45 -15.43 14.88 -10.99
N ARG A 46 -16.62 14.74 -10.40
CA ARG A 46 -16.84 13.98 -9.17
C ARG A 46 -16.40 12.53 -9.35
N THR A 47 -16.84 11.87 -10.42
CA THR A 47 -16.46 10.50 -10.77
C THR A 47 -14.95 10.36 -11.01
N ALA A 48 -14.34 11.31 -11.73
CA ALA A 48 -12.89 11.30 -11.97
C ALA A 48 -12.09 11.41 -10.66
N ILE A 49 -12.56 12.18 -9.69
CA ILE A 49 -11.94 12.32 -8.38
C ILE A 49 -12.05 11.00 -7.58
N LEU A 50 -13.23 10.38 -7.55
CA LEU A 50 -13.43 9.08 -6.91
C LEU A 50 -12.58 8.00 -7.56
N TYR A 51 -12.54 7.95 -8.90
CA TYR A 51 -11.69 7.01 -9.63
C TYR A 51 -10.21 7.12 -9.23
N LEU A 52 -9.71 8.33 -9.05
CA LEU A 52 -8.33 8.52 -8.55
C LEU A 52 -8.17 7.98 -7.13
N GLY A 53 -9.17 8.08 -6.27
CA GLY A 53 -9.17 7.45 -4.95
C GLY A 53 -9.13 5.93 -5.05
N THR A 54 -9.96 5.33 -5.89
CA THR A 54 -10.00 3.87 -6.08
C THR A 54 -8.70 3.31 -6.65
N MET A 55 -7.99 4.06 -7.49
CA MET A 55 -6.64 3.70 -7.97
C MET A 55 -5.62 3.52 -6.84
N TYR A 56 -5.84 4.12 -5.68
CA TYR A 56 -5.03 3.96 -4.47
C TYR A 56 -5.59 2.89 -3.51
N GLY A 57 -6.56 2.11 -3.95
CA GLY A 57 -7.18 1.03 -3.17
C GLY A 57 -8.19 1.54 -2.15
N MET A 58 -8.76 2.73 -2.36
CA MET A 58 -9.79 3.25 -1.48
C MET A 58 -11.17 2.86 -2.00
N ASP A 59 -11.97 2.31 -1.10
CA ASP A 59 -13.37 2.02 -1.35
C ASP A 59 -14.17 3.33 -1.30
N PRO A 60 -14.93 3.71 -2.34
CA PRO A 60 -15.77 4.89 -2.31
C PRO A 60 -16.76 4.94 -1.13
N ASP A 61 -17.25 3.79 -0.72
CA ASP A 61 -18.16 3.61 0.41
C ASP A 61 -17.42 3.32 1.73
N GLY A 62 -16.10 3.20 1.69
CA GLY A 62 -15.25 3.02 2.85
C GLY A 62 -15.00 4.34 3.59
N GLY A 63 -14.71 4.27 4.88
CA GLY A 63 -14.35 5.43 5.69
C GLY A 63 -13.04 6.10 5.23
N LEU A 64 -12.62 7.11 5.99
CA LEU A 64 -11.42 7.91 5.75
C LEU A 64 -11.51 8.89 4.57
N GLY A 65 -12.72 9.30 4.20
CA GLY A 65 -12.97 10.28 3.13
C GLY A 65 -12.20 11.60 3.31
N PHE A 66 -11.95 12.01 4.55
CA PHE A 66 -11.16 13.19 4.89
C PHE A 66 -9.72 13.14 4.37
N LEU A 67 -9.18 11.97 3.98
CA LEU A 67 -7.87 11.84 3.37
C LEU A 67 -7.83 12.27 1.89
N LEU A 68 -8.99 12.48 1.26
CA LEU A 68 -9.09 12.86 -0.15
C LEU A 68 -8.20 14.07 -0.52
N PRO A 69 -8.18 15.19 0.23
CA PRO A 69 -7.29 16.30 -0.06
C PRO A 69 -5.80 15.92 -0.01
N LEU A 70 -5.42 14.99 0.86
CA LEU A 70 -4.05 14.49 0.98
C LEU A 70 -3.64 13.70 -0.27
N PHE A 71 -4.54 12.88 -0.83
CA PHE A 71 -4.28 12.15 -2.08
C PHE A 71 -4.08 13.11 -3.24
N PHE A 72 -4.92 14.14 -3.36
CA PHE A 72 -4.73 15.19 -4.36
C PHE A 72 -3.38 15.89 -4.22
N HIS A 73 -3.03 16.28 -3.01
CA HIS A 73 -1.73 16.89 -2.75
C HIS A 73 -0.59 15.97 -3.19
N ARG A 74 -0.67 14.68 -2.89
CA ARG A 74 0.33 13.68 -3.28
C ARG A 74 0.39 13.51 -4.80
N LEU A 75 -0.75 13.45 -5.47
CA LEU A 75 -0.83 13.31 -6.92
C LEU A 75 -0.17 14.50 -7.64
N LEU A 76 -0.48 15.73 -7.20
CA LEU A 76 0.06 16.96 -7.78
C LEU A 76 1.57 17.13 -7.55
N HIS A 77 2.11 16.52 -6.49
CA HIS A 77 3.53 16.57 -6.14
C HIS A 77 4.27 15.25 -6.38
N ALA A 78 3.67 14.34 -7.14
CA ALA A 78 4.28 13.08 -7.50
C ALA A 78 5.50 13.29 -8.40
N SER A 79 6.53 12.48 -8.19
CA SER A 79 7.73 12.46 -9.02
C SER A 79 7.93 11.10 -9.64
N ILE A 80 8.37 11.08 -10.87
CA ILE A 80 8.71 9.85 -11.58
C ILE A 80 10.23 9.66 -11.52
N ILE A 81 10.65 8.46 -11.15
CA ILE A 81 12.07 8.11 -11.11
C ILE A 81 12.59 7.97 -12.53
N SER A 82 13.62 8.72 -12.87
CA SER A 82 14.30 8.62 -14.17
C SER A 82 14.75 7.19 -14.44
N ASN A 83 14.47 6.70 -15.64
CA ASN A 83 14.76 5.33 -16.09
C ASN A 83 13.97 4.22 -15.37
N GLY A 84 12.85 4.59 -14.72
CA GLY A 84 11.90 3.64 -14.15
C GLY A 84 12.06 3.36 -12.66
N SER A 85 10.98 2.90 -12.05
CA SER A 85 10.88 2.69 -10.60
C SER A 85 11.89 1.67 -10.05
N HIS A 86 12.34 0.71 -10.86
CA HIS A 86 13.37 -0.26 -10.48
C HIS A 86 14.71 0.39 -10.06
N GLN A 87 14.98 1.62 -10.51
CA GLN A 87 16.20 2.36 -10.10
C GLN A 87 16.23 2.68 -8.62
N LEU A 88 15.07 2.87 -7.99
CA LEU A 88 15.00 3.05 -6.54
C LEU A 88 15.46 1.78 -5.82
N ALA A 89 14.88 0.63 -6.17
CA ALA A 89 15.26 -0.65 -5.59
C ALA A 89 16.75 -0.96 -5.82
N GLY A 90 17.24 -0.71 -7.04
CA GLY A 90 18.66 -0.89 -7.37
C GLY A 90 19.59 0.02 -6.57
N SER A 91 19.17 1.25 -6.30
CA SER A 91 19.95 2.19 -5.49
C SER A 91 19.99 1.79 -4.02
N LEU A 92 18.85 1.36 -3.47
CA LEU A 92 18.76 0.84 -2.11
C LEU A 92 19.59 -0.44 -1.95
N ALA A 93 19.55 -1.36 -2.93
CA ALA A 93 20.36 -2.57 -2.90
C ALA A 93 21.86 -2.27 -2.93
N ARG A 94 22.31 -1.33 -3.77
CA ARG A 94 23.71 -0.87 -3.78
C ARG A 94 24.12 -0.26 -2.43
N PHE A 95 23.28 0.59 -1.88
CA PHE A 95 23.53 1.20 -0.57
C PHE A 95 23.65 0.13 0.52
N ALA A 96 22.71 -0.81 0.59
CA ALA A 96 22.73 -1.90 1.56
C ALA A 96 23.98 -2.78 1.42
N ASN A 97 24.34 -3.15 0.19
CA ASN A 97 25.54 -3.95 -0.08
C ASN A 97 26.83 -3.24 0.37
N ASN A 98 26.93 -1.93 0.17
CA ASN A 98 28.06 -1.13 0.63
C ASN A 98 28.14 -1.03 2.17
N HIS A 99 27.05 -1.38 2.87
CA HIS A 99 26.98 -1.43 4.34
C HIS A 99 27.00 -2.86 4.89
N GLY A 100 27.47 -3.82 4.10
CA GLY A 100 27.69 -5.20 4.55
C GLY A 100 26.47 -6.11 4.51
N VAL A 101 25.39 -5.70 3.82
CA VAL A 101 24.23 -6.58 3.62
C VAL A 101 24.54 -7.57 2.49
N THR A 102 24.29 -8.84 2.76
CA THR A 102 24.37 -9.92 1.76
C THR A 102 22.99 -10.20 1.18
N PHE A 103 22.92 -10.36 -0.13
CA PHE A 103 21.71 -10.71 -0.86
C PHE A 103 21.82 -12.13 -1.40
N GLU A 104 21.01 -13.03 -0.90
CA GLU A 104 20.86 -14.38 -1.46
C GLU A 104 19.69 -14.39 -2.45
N ARG A 105 19.98 -14.73 -3.71
CA ARG A 105 18.99 -14.81 -4.79
C ARG A 105 18.61 -16.26 -5.05
N ALA A 106 17.42 -16.47 -5.59
CA ALA A 106 16.90 -17.81 -5.87
C ALA A 106 16.96 -18.74 -4.64
N ALA A 107 16.77 -18.16 -3.46
CA ALA A 107 16.80 -18.83 -2.16
C ALA A 107 15.43 -18.78 -1.48
N PRO A 108 14.42 -19.52 -1.98
CA PRO A 108 13.08 -19.49 -1.41
C PRO A 108 13.12 -19.97 0.04
N VAL A 109 12.53 -19.18 0.94
CA VAL A 109 12.34 -19.56 2.34
C VAL A 109 11.09 -20.41 2.44
N VAL A 110 11.19 -21.57 3.06
CA VAL A 110 10.08 -22.52 3.23
C VAL A 110 9.64 -22.64 4.69
N LYS A 111 10.44 -22.16 5.63
CA LYS A 111 10.10 -22.19 7.06
C LYS A 111 10.86 -21.12 7.84
N VAL A 112 10.21 -20.52 8.82
CA VAL A 112 10.83 -19.79 9.91
C VAL A 112 11.16 -20.77 11.02
N LEU A 113 12.41 -20.80 11.46
CA LEU A 113 12.88 -21.64 12.55
C LEU A 113 12.57 -20.94 13.88
N CYS A 114 11.91 -21.65 14.78
CA CYS A 114 11.55 -21.14 16.10
C CYS A 114 12.21 -22.00 17.20
N ASP A 115 12.66 -21.32 18.25
CA ASP A 115 13.05 -21.93 19.52
C ASP A 115 12.06 -21.41 20.61
N GLY A 116 11.12 -22.25 20.99
CA GLY A 116 9.96 -21.82 21.75
C GLY A 116 9.17 -20.76 21.00
N THR A 117 9.03 -19.57 21.59
CA THR A 117 8.29 -18.44 21.02
C THR A 117 9.17 -17.44 20.23
N GLN A 118 10.46 -17.75 20.04
CA GLN A 118 11.39 -16.86 19.36
C GLN A 118 11.77 -17.38 17.97
N ALA A 119 11.71 -16.51 16.97
CA ALA A 119 12.29 -16.81 15.65
C ALA A 119 13.82 -16.73 15.73
N VAL A 120 14.50 -17.80 15.33
CA VAL A 120 15.98 -17.92 15.40
C VAL A 120 16.63 -18.04 14.02
N GLY A 121 15.85 -18.14 12.96
CA GLY A 121 16.38 -18.27 11.61
C GLY A 121 15.33 -18.68 10.60
N VAL A 122 15.80 -19.08 9.43
CA VAL A 122 14.95 -19.57 8.33
C VAL A 122 15.55 -20.82 7.71
N ARG A 123 14.69 -21.65 7.12
CA ARG A 123 15.09 -22.79 6.28
C ARG A 123 14.77 -22.49 4.83
N LEU A 124 15.75 -22.71 3.97
CA LEU A 124 15.63 -22.57 2.53
C LEU A 124 15.07 -23.86 1.90
N ALA A 125 14.51 -23.74 0.70
CA ALA A 125 13.98 -24.88 -0.04
C ALA A 125 15.03 -25.98 -0.34
N GLY A 126 16.31 -25.60 -0.44
CA GLY A 126 17.44 -26.51 -0.59
C GLY A 126 17.79 -27.29 0.68
N GLY A 127 17.16 -27.00 1.81
CA GLY A 127 17.43 -27.61 3.10
C GLY A 127 18.41 -26.86 3.99
N ASP A 128 19.12 -25.88 3.47
CA ASP A 128 20.04 -25.04 4.23
C ASP A 128 19.31 -24.19 5.28
N GLU A 129 19.94 -23.98 6.41
CA GLU A 129 19.43 -23.16 7.50
C GLU A 129 20.30 -21.92 7.71
N VAL A 130 19.65 -20.77 7.79
CA VAL A 130 20.30 -19.48 8.07
C VAL A 130 19.80 -18.97 9.42
N PHE A 131 20.72 -18.86 10.38
CA PHE A 131 20.39 -18.40 11.73
C PHE A 131 20.60 -16.89 11.86
N ALA A 132 19.70 -16.24 12.61
CA ALA A 132 19.71 -14.82 12.86
C ALA A 132 19.12 -14.48 14.23
N LYS A 133 19.54 -13.36 14.81
CA LYS A 133 18.98 -12.84 16.05
C LYS A 133 17.54 -12.31 15.89
N LYS A 134 17.19 -11.89 14.68
CA LYS A 134 15.84 -11.39 14.29
C LYS A 134 15.56 -11.80 12.86
N VAL A 135 14.31 -12.14 12.60
CA VAL A 135 13.78 -12.44 11.28
C VAL A 135 12.72 -11.38 10.94
N ILE A 136 12.87 -10.72 9.79
CA ILE A 136 11.90 -9.75 9.28
C ILE A 136 11.32 -10.34 8.00
N THR A 137 10.01 -10.40 7.92
CA THR A 137 9.28 -10.87 6.74
C THR A 137 8.59 -9.71 6.04
N THR A 138 8.52 -9.77 4.72
CA THR A 138 7.76 -8.85 3.88
C THR A 138 6.64 -9.57 3.10
N THR A 139 6.40 -10.83 3.45
CA THR A 139 5.25 -11.60 2.96
C THR A 139 3.97 -11.19 3.71
N ASN A 140 2.82 -11.53 3.14
CA ASN A 140 1.54 -11.25 3.79
C ASN A 140 1.40 -12.00 5.13
N PRO A 141 0.49 -11.58 6.02
CA PRO A 141 0.31 -12.21 7.33
C PRO A 141 -0.02 -13.70 7.27
N GLN A 142 -0.88 -14.12 6.34
CA GLN A 142 -1.28 -15.52 6.20
C GLN A 142 -0.08 -16.38 5.82
N THR A 143 0.67 -16.01 4.78
CA THR A 143 1.90 -16.72 4.42
C THR A 143 2.93 -16.70 5.55
N THR A 144 3.10 -15.56 6.22
CA THR A 144 4.07 -15.46 7.31
C THR A 144 3.71 -16.37 8.47
N PHE A 145 2.51 -16.23 9.03
CA PHE A 145 2.15 -16.85 10.30
C PHE A 145 1.56 -18.25 10.15
N LEU A 146 0.76 -18.50 9.10
CA LEU A 146 0.11 -19.80 8.93
C LEU A 146 1.01 -20.81 8.20
N GLU A 147 1.85 -20.35 7.24
CA GLU A 147 2.67 -21.22 6.41
C GLU A 147 4.13 -21.26 6.89
N LEU A 148 4.82 -20.11 6.92
CA LEU A 148 6.27 -20.08 7.20
C LEU A 148 6.59 -20.33 8.66
N VAL A 149 5.88 -19.71 9.62
CA VAL A 149 6.03 -19.95 11.06
C VAL A 149 5.29 -21.22 11.47
N GLY A 150 4.06 -21.38 10.98
CA GLY A 150 3.14 -22.44 11.31
C GLY A 150 2.26 -22.14 12.52
N GLU A 151 1.02 -22.64 12.46
CA GLU A 151 -0.01 -22.34 13.46
C GLU A 151 0.40 -22.77 14.88
N ASP A 152 1.07 -23.90 15.03
CA ASP A 152 1.45 -24.43 16.35
C ASP A 152 2.41 -23.48 17.09
N ALA A 153 3.43 -22.97 16.39
CA ALA A 153 4.37 -22.02 16.99
C ALA A 153 3.70 -20.65 17.26
N CYS A 154 2.84 -20.21 16.35
CA CYS A 154 2.07 -18.99 16.56
C CYS A 154 1.11 -19.10 17.76
N ASN A 155 0.40 -20.22 17.91
CA ASN A 155 -0.50 -20.47 19.05
C ASN A 155 0.23 -20.51 20.39
N GLN A 156 1.47 -21.00 20.42
CA GLN A 156 2.30 -20.96 21.63
C GLN A 156 2.67 -19.52 22.02
N ALA A 157 2.92 -18.65 21.03
CA ALA A 157 3.30 -17.26 21.26
C ALA A 157 2.09 -16.37 21.54
N SER A 158 1.03 -16.51 20.75
CA SER A 158 -0.20 -15.73 20.85
C SER A 158 -1.35 -16.43 20.13
N PRO A 159 -2.26 -17.11 20.84
CA PRO A 159 -3.41 -17.77 20.23
C PRO A 159 -4.30 -16.82 19.40
N SER A 160 -4.47 -15.59 19.85
CA SER A 160 -5.26 -14.57 19.12
C SER A 160 -4.67 -14.17 17.79
N LEU A 161 -3.35 -14.32 17.59
CA LEU A 161 -2.69 -13.99 16.34
C LEU A 161 -3.14 -14.89 15.19
N VAL A 162 -3.30 -16.20 15.46
CA VAL A 162 -3.76 -17.15 14.44
C VAL A 162 -5.19 -16.85 14.04
N GLU A 163 -6.08 -16.58 15.02
CA GLU A 163 -7.47 -16.22 14.74
C GLU A 163 -7.57 -14.93 13.93
N GLN A 164 -6.86 -13.88 14.33
CA GLN A 164 -6.80 -12.61 13.60
C GLN A 164 -6.25 -12.78 12.19
N THR A 165 -5.20 -13.61 12.03
CA THR A 165 -4.61 -13.85 10.71
C THR A 165 -5.57 -14.61 9.79
N LYS A 166 -6.34 -15.57 10.32
CA LYS A 166 -7.35 -16.30 9.54
C LYS A 166 -8.56 -15.43 9.18
N ALA A 167 -8.91 -14.49 10.07
CA ALA A 167 -9.99 -13.55 9.86
C ALA A 167 -9.59 -12.34 8.98
N TRP A 168 -8.32 -12.26 8.56
CA TRP A 168 -7.84 -11.17 7.71
C TRP A 168 -8.52 -11.22 6.34
N GLU A 169 -9.31 -10.22 6.08
CA GLU A 169 -9.97 -10.02 4.79
C GLU A 169 -9.09 -9.13 3.90
N TRP A 170 -8.97 -9.54 2.64
CA TRP A 170 -8.27 -8.76 1.62
C TRP A 170 -9.25 -7.82 0.93
N GLU A 171 -8.76 -6.68 0.51
CA GLU A 171 -9.53 -5.80 -0.36
C GLU A 171 -10.15 -6.56 -1.53
N SER A 172 -11.42 -6.31 -1.79
CA SER A 172 -12.14 -6.93 -2.91
C SER A 172 -11.69 -6.37 -4.26
N THR A 173 -11.11 -5.16 -4.25
CA THR A 173 -10.70 -4.44 -5.45
C THR A 173 -9.27 -4.81 -5.84
N SER A 174 -9.07 -5.15 -7.11
CA SER A 174 -7.76 -5.45 -7.67
C SER A 174 -7.54 -4.68 -8.97
N THR A 175 -6.33 -4.21 -9.19
CA THR A 175 -5.97 -3.53 -10.44
C THR A 175 -5.23 -4.46 -11.38
N LEU A 176 -5.65 -4.50 -12.65
CA LEU A 176 -4.91 -5.13 -13.73
C LEU A 176 -4.11 -4.07 -14.47
N ASN A 177 -2.79 -4.18 -14.43
CA ASN A 177 -1.92 -3.27 -15.16
C ASN A 177 -1.39 -3.94 -16.43
N VAL A 178 -1.62 -3.32 -17.58
CA VAL A 178 -1.08 -3.76 -18.86
C VAL A 178 -0.14 -2.69 -19.39
N HIS A 179 1.10 -3.07 -19.67
CA HIS A 179 2.14 -2.17 -20.17
C HIS A 179 2.35 -2.39 -21.66
N TYR A 180 2.22 -1.32 -22.45
CA TYR A 180 2.47 -1.34 -23.89
C TYR A 180 3.74 -0.56 -24.18
N ALA A 181 4.69 -1.20 -24.84
CA ALA A 181 5.82 -0.53 -25.49
C ALA A 181 5.42 -0.12 -26.88
N LEU A 182 5.34 1.18 -27.15
CA LEU A 182 4.91 1.74 -28.42
C LEU A 182 6.08 2.39 -29.14
N ASP A 183 6.10 2.31 -30.46
CA ASP A 183 7.10 2.95 -31.33
C ASP A 183 6.87 4.46 -31.49
N ARG A 184 5.64 4.92 -31.22
CA ARG A 184 5.26 6.32 -31.22
C ARG A 184 4.18 6.60 -30.18
N ARG A 185 4.03 7.87 -29.86
CA ARG A 185 2.99 8.32 -28.94
C ARG A 185 1.60 8.10 -29.58
N PRO A 186 0.62 7.59 -28.81
CA PRO A 186 -0.75 7.52 -29.29
C PRO A 186 -1.32 8.91 -29.58
N GLU A 187 -2.04 9.03 -30.67
CA GLU A 187 -2.82 10.21 -31.01
C GLU A 187 -4.27 9.99 -30.58
N HIS A 188 -4.86 10.98 -29.93
CA HIS A 188 -6.23 10.91 -29.44
C HIS A 188 -7.12 11.86 -30.25
N THR A 189 -8.30 11.40 -30.65
CA THR A 189 -9.27 12.23 -31.36
C THR A 189 -9.70 13.47 -30.54
N ALA A 190 -9.72 13.36 -29.22
CA ALA A 190 -9.96 14.49 -28.33
C ALA A 190 -8.94 15.63 -28.50
N ALA A 191 -7.73 15.36 -29.03
CA ALA A 191 -6.71 16.37 -29.27
C ALA A 191 -7.06 17.31 -30.46
N GLU A 192 -7.98 16.92 -31.32
CA GLU A 192 -8.54 17.80 -32.34
C GLU A 192 -9.33 18.94 -31.71
N PHE A 193 -9.98 18.67 -30.58
CA PHE A 193 -10.73 19.65 -29.83
C PHE A 193 -9.86 20.39 -28.77
N ASP A 194 -9.07 19.66 -28.01
CA ASP A 194 -8.12 20.22 -27.05
C ASP A 194 -6.76 19.50 -27.14
N PRO A 195 -5.71 20.16 -27.66
CA PRO A 195 -4.37 19.58 -27.76
C PRO A 195 -3.76 19.17 -26.42
N ALA A 196 -4.29 19.63 -25.28
CA ALA A 196 -3.85 19.20 -23.96
C ALA A 196 -4.20 17.72 -23.68
N ALA A 197 -5.21 17.18 -24.37
CA ALA A 197 -5.59 15.76 -24.25
C ALA A 197 -4.43 14.81 -24.55
N ASP A 198 -3.57 15.12 -25.53
CA ASP A 198 -2.40 14.30 -25.86
C ASP A 198 -1.29 14.38 -24.80
N ARG A 199 -1.28 15.44 -24.00
CA ARG A 199 -0.26 15.67 -22.96
C ARG A 199 -0.68 15.18 -21.58
N ALA A 200 -1.95 14.78 -21.42
CA ALA A 200 -2.45 14.28 -20.16
C ALA A 200 -1.68 13.02 -19.69
N LEU A 201 -1.23 13.03 -18.46
CA LEU A 201 -0.52 11.89 -17.86
C LEU A 201 -1.49 10.72 -17.60
N VAL A 202 -2.71 11.02 -17.17
CA VAL A 202 -3.76 10.06 -16.90
C VAL A 202 -4.96 10.38 -17.77
N LYS A 203 -5.52 9.37 -18.40
CA LYS A 203 -6.74 9.45 -19.22
C LYS A 203 -7.69 8.38 -18.69
N ILE A 204 -8.81 8.82 -18.14
CA ILE A 204 -9.88 7.95 -17.63
C ILE A 204 -10.86 7.74 -18.78
N MET A 205 -11.14 6.49 -19.11
CA MET A 205 -12.04 6.12 -20.20
C MET A 205 -13.01 5.04 -19.72
N GLY A 206 -14.27 5.14 -20.16
CA GLY A 206 -15.30 4.15 -19.87
C GLY A 206 -15.92 4.27 -18.46
N VAL A 207 -15.66 5.38 -17.78
CA VAL A 207 -16.24 5.70 -16.47
C VAL A 207 -16.82 7.11 -16.57
N GLU A 208 -18.13 7.26 -16.58
CA GLU A 208 -18.85 8.53 -16.73
C GLU A 208 -19.58 8.95 -15.47
N THR A 209 -20.03 7.98 -14.68
CA THR A 209 -20.80 8.16 -13.45
C THR A 209 -20.17 7.41 -12.28
N VAL A 210 -20.58 7.74 -11.07
CA VAL A 210 -20.15 7.03 -9.85
C VAL A 210 -20.57 5.55 -9.89
N ASP A 211 -21.72 5.26 -10.50
CA ASP A 211 -22.23 3.88 -10.63
C ASP A 211 -21.36 3.00 -11.56
N ASP A 212 -20.46 3.60 -12.34
CA ASP A 212 -19.51 2.88 -13.20
C ASP A 212 -18.24 2.45 -12.44
N LEU A 213 -18.05 2.91 -11.20
CA LEU A 213 -16.90 2.61 -10.34
C LEU A 213 -17.10 1.34 -9.53
#